data_76561353f3bcfacd6469c24dda625798
#
_entry.id   76561353f3bcfacd6469c24dda625798
#
_cell.length_a   1.000
_cell.length_b   1.000
_cell.length_c   1.000
_cell.angle_alpha   90.00
_cell.angle_beta   90.00
_cell.angle_gamma   90.00
#
_symmetry.space_group_name_H-M   'P 1'
#
loop_
_entity.id
_entity.type
_entity.pdbx_description
1 polymer ?
#
loop_
_entity_poly.entity_id
_entity_poly.type
_entity_poly.pdbx_seq_one_letter_code
_entity_poly.pdbx_strand_id
1 'polypeptide(L)'
;MAISNRLKNQHLLWRAAFGPMAENTAALDELSQNKLWELLLKTSSKKPQKIAVANNLVDGLVEGVKDLSMQSQLSKEQKGRMKRQQSRADLKNMNLLWMDQMINSQAQLREKMSLFWHNHFSCRVVNSHFSCRVVNSFFQQELLHVIRTNALGNFGQMLKEVSRCPSMLQFLNNQQNKKGRPNENFAREVMELFTMGRGNYTEQDIKAARAFTGWGFNAQGEFVFRKNQHDNDNKTVLGKTGNFDGDDILNILLEQPQTAVLLEQPQTAVYITKKLYRYLVNEQTDDKNIQWLAQRFYDNNYDITKLLTDIFTSDWFYAEKNIGNKIKSPIDLMVGIRRFLPMELERDESQLLFQKILGQILFYPPNVAGWPGGRTWIDSSTLMVRLQLPQVLAAKESPKCWQQKNLSTSLQKTTMM
;
A
#
# COMPACT_ATOMS: atom_id res chain seq x y z
N MET A 1 9.29 -15.89 -32.51
CA MET A 1 7.88 -15.79 -32.98
C MET A 1 7.32 -14.43 -32.57
N ALA A 2 6.44 -13.83 -33.37
CA ALA A 2 5.78 -12.59 -32.96
C ALA A 2 4.80 -12.87 -31.80
N ILE A 3 4.86 -12.05 -30.76
CA ILE A 3 3.96 -12.16 -29.59
C ILE A 3 2.53 -11.82 -30.04
N SER A 4 1.57 -12.74 -29.81
CA SER A 4 0.17 -12.52 -30.23
C SER A 4 -0.48 -11.34 -29.51
N ASN A 5 -1.47 -10.71 -30.15
CA ASN A 5 -2.24 -9.61 -29.57
C ASN A 5 -2.90 -10.03 -28.26
N ARG A 6 -3.48 -11.23 -28.22
CA ARG A 6 -4.09 -11.82 -27.01
C ARG A 6 -3.10 -11.88 -25.84
N LEU A 7 -1.87 -12.36 -26.07
CA LEU A 7 -0.86 -12.48 -25.03
C LEU A 7 -0.43 -11.10 -24.51
N LYS A 8 -0.30 -10.11 -25.40
CA LYS A 8 -0.02 -8.71 -25.00
C LYS A 8 -1.15 -8.14 -24.14
N ASN A 9 -2.40 -8.33 -24.54
CA ASN A 9 -3.56 -7.85 -23.77
C ASN A 9 -3.71 -8.56 -22.43
N GLN A 10 -3.47 -9.87 -22.37
CA GLN A 10 -3.40 -10.60 -21.10
C GLN A 10 -2.28 -10.06 -20.21
N HIS A 11 -1.10 -9.81 -20.77
CA HIS A 11 0.02 -9.22 -20.03
C HIS A 11 -0.37 -7.87 -19.44
N LEU A 12 -0.96 -6.96 -20.23
CA LEU A 12 -1.45 -5.67 -19.75
C LEU A 12 -2.43 -5.82 -18.59
N LEU A 13 -3.43 -6.68 -18.71
CA LEU A 13 -4.44 -6.89 -17.67
C LEU A 13 -3.84 -7.50 -16.37
N TRP A 14 -2.85 -8.37 -16.49
CA TRP A 14 -2.16 -8.89 -15.30
C TRP A 14 -1.26 -7.87 -14.61
N ARG A 15 -0.81 -6.83 -15.31
CA ARG A 15 0.07 -5.79 -14.76
C ARG A 15 -0.70 -4.56 -14.28
N ALA A 16 -1.60 -4.04 -15.10
CA ALA A 16 -2.40 -2.84 -14.82
C ALA A 16 -3.67 -3.12 -14.00
N ALA A 17 -4.07 -4.40 -13.90
CA ALA A 17 -5.24 -4.88 -13.17
C ALA A 17 -4.89 -6.16 -12.39
N PHE A 18 -5.91 -6.95 -12.04
CA PHE A 18 -5.73 -8.27 -11.38
C PHE A 18 -5.98 -9.44 -12.34
N GLY A 19 -5.94 -9.19 -13.65
CA GLY A 19 -6.17 -10.17 -14.71
C GLY A 19 -7.52 -10.03 -15.39
N PRO A 20 -7.74 -10.77 -16.48
CA PRO A 20 -9.04 -10.79 -17.18
C PRO A 20 -10.11 -11.50 -16.36
N MET A 21 -11.36 -11.18 -16.61
CA MET A 21 -12.51 -12.03 -16.23
C MET A 21 -12.70 -13.13 -17.29
N ALA A 22 -13.16 -14.31 -16.88
CA ALA A 22 -13.34 -15.44 -17.80
C ALA A 22 -14.22 -15.11 -19.01
N GLU A 23 -15.32 -14.40 -18.77
CA GLU A 23 -16.30 -13.98 -19.79
C GLU A 23 -15.72 -13.00 -20.83
N ASN A 24 -14.64 -12.25 -20.48
CA ASN A 24 -14.07 -11.22 -21.35
C ASN A 24 -12.84 -11.73 -22.12
N THR A 25 -12.47 -12.99 -21.98
CA THR A 25 -11.23 -13.52 -22.61
C THR A 25 -11.30 -13.59 -24.12
N ALA A 26 -12.48 -13.80 -24.71
CA ALA A 26 -12.65 -13.83 -26.17
C ALA A 26 -12.40 -12.45 -26.82
N ALA A 27 -12.84 -11.37 -26.17
CA ALA A 27 -12.66 -10.01 -26.69
C ALA A 27 -11.18 -9.53 -26.69
N LEU A 28 -10.27 -10.25 -26.04
CA LEU A 28 -8.85 -9.86 -25.97
C LEU A 28 -8.11 -10.00 -27.30
N ASP A 29 -8.63 -10.74 -28.24
CA ASP A 29 -8.01 -10.86 -29.57
C ASP A 29 -8.31 -9.65 -30.46
N GLU A 30 -9.44 -8.97 -30.23
CA GLU A 30 -9.98 -7.90 -31.07
C GLU A 30 -9.48 -6.50 -30.65
N LEU A 31 -9.13 -6.32 -29.38
CA LEU A 31 -8.70 -5.03 -28.86
C LEU A 31 -7.21 -4.77 -29.08
N SER A 32 -6.86 -3.54 -29.52
CA SER A 32 -5.47 -3.07 -29.44
C SER A 32 -5.07 -2.76 -27.99
N GLN A 33 -3.76 -2.82 -27.67
CA GLN A 33 -3.23 -2.50 -26.34
C GLN A 33 -3.61 -1.07 -25.92
N ASN A 34 -3.52 -0.12 -26.84
CA ASN A 34 -3.88 1.29 -26.56
C ASN A 34 -5.36 1.42 -26.21
N LYS A 35 -6.24 0.73 -26.95
CA LYS A 35 -7.69 0.77 -26.67
C LYS A 35 -8.03 0.14 -25.33
N LEU A 36 -7.35 -0.97 -24.98
CA LEU A 36 -7.52 -1.62 -23.68
C LEU A 36 -7.00 -0.73 -22.56
N TRP A 37 -5.89 -0.03 -22.76
CA TRP A 37 -5.35 0.94 -21.82
C TRP A 37 -6.31 2.12 -21.58
N GLU A 38 -6.83 2.73 -22.65
CA GLU A 38 -7.85 3.79 -22.55
C GLU A 38 -9.08 3.34 -21.75
N LEU A 39 -9.53 2.10 -21.94
CA LEU A 39 -10.66 1.54 -21.21
C LEU A 39 -10.36 1.41 -19.71
N LEU A 40 -9.18 0.92 -19.35
CA LEU A 40 -8.71 0.83 -17.95
C LEU A 40 -8.63 2.22 -17.29
N LEU A 41 -8.13 3.22 -17.99
CA LEU A 41 -8.12 4.60 -17.53
C LEU A 41 -9.53 5.15 -17.31
N LYS A 42 -10.40 5.00 -18.32
CA LYS A 42 -11.77 5.49 -18.27
C LYS A 42 -12.55 4.88 -17.11
N THR A 43 -12.49 3.56 -16.93
CA THR A 43 -13.21 2.87 -15.84
C THR A 43 -12.65 3.23 -14.45
N SER A 44 -11.37 3.61 -14.37
CA SER A 44 -10.69 3.98 -13.12
C SER A 44 -10.68 5.49 -12.85
N SER A 45 -11.27 6.34 -13.71
CA SER A 45 -11.26 7.80 -13.55
C SER A 45 -12.15 8.30 -12.41
N LYS A 46 -13.23 7.61 -12.08
CA LYS A 46 -14.14 8.00 -11.01
C LYS A 46 -13.45 7.91 -9.65
N LYS A 47 -13.73 8.89 -8.78
CA LYS A 47 -13.26 8.84 -7.38
C LYS A 47 -13.84 7.60 -6.68
N PRO A 48 -13.04 6.89 -5.89
CA PRO A 48 -13.51 5.71 -5.19
C PRO A 48 -14.46 6.09 -4.06
N GLN A 49 -15.48 5.28 -3.83
CA GLN A 49 -16.25 5.37 -2.62
C GLN A 49 -15.40 4.93 -1.41
N LYS A 50 -15.63 5.57 -0.27
CA LYS A 50 -14.97 5.22 0.98
C LYS A 50 -15.46 3.85 1.46
N ILE A 51 -14.53 2.98 1.84
CA ILE A 51 -14.86 1.73 2.52
C ILE A 51 -15.06 2.07 3.99
N ALA A 52 -16.31 2.31 4.38
CA ALA A 52 -16.66 2.73 5.72
C ALA A 52 -16.98 1.51 6.59
N VAL A 53 -16.15 1.26 7.61
CA VAL A 53 -16.30 0.16 8.58
C VAL A 53 -16.19 0.65 10.02
N ALA A 54 -15.61 1.83 10.25
CA ALA A 54 -15.38 2.40 11.54
C ALA A 54 -15.92 3.84 11.60
N ASN A 55 -16.55 4.20 12.71
CA ASN A 55 -17.03 5.55 12.97
C ASN A 55 -15.95 6.42 13.61
N ASN A 56 -16.16 7.75 13.56
CA ASN A 56 -15.28 8.70 14.19
C ASN A 56 -15.18 8.41 15.71
N LEU A 57 -13.96 8.58 16.25
CA LEU A 57 -13.63 8.33 17.65
C LEU A 57 -14.44 9.15 18.66
N VAL A 58 -14.98 10.29 18.29
CA VAL A 58 -15.75 11.18 19.20
C VAL A 58 -17.17 10.68 19.38
N ASP A 59 -17.77 10.14 18.33
CA ASP A 59 -19.06 9.46 18.39
C ASP A 59 -18.93 8.01 18.91
N GLY A 60 -17.71 7.52 18.90
CA GLY A 60 -17.30 6.16 19.21
C GLY A 60 -17.01 5.92 20.68
N LEU A 61 -17.90 6.26 21.51
CA LEU A 61 -18.12 5.49 22.71
C LEU A 61 -18.62 4.14 22.23
N VAL A 62 -17.78 3.16 22.29
CA VAL A 62 -17.99 1.73 22.02
C VAL A 62 -19.33 1.41 21.33
N GLU A 63 -19.33 1.36 19.99
CA GLU A 63 -20.46 0.81 19.24
C GLU A 63 -20.79 -0.58 19.76
N GLY A 64 -22.06 -0.82 20.07
CA GLY A 64 -22.56 -2.07 20.63
C GLY A 64 -23.03 -1.98 22.10
N VAL A 65 -22.69 -0.92 22.84
CA VAL A 65 -23.28 -0.62 24.13
C VAL A 65 -24.32 0.47 23.94
N LYS A 66 -25.56 0.07 23.73
CA LYS A 66 -26.69 0.99 23.45
C LYS A 66 -27.05 1.91 24.63
N ASP A 67 -26.47 1.71 25.80
CA ASP A 67 -26.79 2.44 27.00
C ASP A 67 -25.58 3.24 27.52
N LEU A 68 -25.65 4.56 27.43
CA LEU A 68 -24.66 5.50 27.95
C LEU A 68 -24.45 5.33 29.47
N SER A 69 -25.44 4.84 30.21
CA SER A 69 -25.36 4.59 31.64
C SER A 69 -24.41 3.42 31.96
N MET A 70 -24.43 2.36 31.13
CA MET A 70 -23.50 1.23 31.28
C MET A 70 -22.05 1.59 30.96
N GLN A 71 -21.81 2.55 30.07
CA GLN A 71 -20.43 2.97 29.71
C GLN A 71 -19.73 3.71 30.84
N SER A 72 -20.45 4.43 31.68
CA SER A 72 -19.88 5.13 32.83
C SER A 72 -19.34 4.17 33.89
N GLN A 73 -19.90 2.95 33.99
CA GLN A 73 -19.53 1.91 34.97
C GLN A 73 -18.28 1.09 34.52
N LEU A 74 -17.88 1.14 33.24
CA LEU A 74 -16.74 0.37 32.76
C LEU A 74 -15.39 0.99 33.19
N SER A 75 -14.49 0.16 33.70
CA SER A 75 -13.13 0.59 33.99
C SER A 75 -12.40 1.04 32.73
N LYS A 76 -11.35 1.87 32.87
CA LYS A 76 -10.49 2.31 31.77
C LYS A 76 -9.90 1.13 31.00
N GLU A 77 -9.60 0.04 31.67
CA GLU A 77 -9.05 -1.18 31.09
C GLU A 77 -10.11 -1.92 30.26
N GLN A 78 -11.32 -2.07 30.75
CA GLN A 78 -12.46 -2.67 30.05
C GLN A 78 -12.78 -1.88 28.77
N LYS A 79 -12.88 -0.55 28.85
CA LYS A 79 -13.06 0.34 27.69
C LYS A 79 -11.95 0.15 26.66
N GLY A 80 -10.69 0.06 27.12
CA GLY A 80 -9.54 -0.19 26.26
C GLY A 80 -9.59 -1.57 25.58
N ARG A 81 -10.05 -2.62 26.28
CA ARG A 81 -10.23 -3.97 25.72
C ARG A 81 -11.29 -4.00 24.63
N MET A 82 -12.45 -3.39 24.89
CA MET A 82 -13.56 -3.32 23.94
C MET A 82 -13.16 -2.54 22.67
N LYS A 83 -12.51 -1.38 22.82
CA LYS A 83 -11.97 -0.61 21.66
C LYS A 83 -11.01 -1.43 20.82
N ARG A 84 -10.12 -2.19 21.43
CA ARG A 84 -9.20 -3.07 20.69
C ARG A 84 -9.91 -4.20 19.95
N GLN A 85 -10.93 -4.78 20.57
CA GLN A 85 -11.74 -5.85 19.97
C GLN A 85 -12.52 -5.30 18.77
N GLN A 86 -13.17 -4.16 18.92
CA GLN A 86 -13.91 -3.49 17.84
C GLN A 86 -12.96 -3.13 16.70
N SER A 87 -11.83 -2.49 16.97
CA SER A 87 -10.86 -2.12 15.94
C SER A 87 -10.33 -3.35 15.15
N ARG A 88 -10.22 -4.51 15.80
CA ARG A 88 -9.86 -5.77 15.10
C ARG A 88 -10.98 -6.25 14.17
N ALA A 89 -12.24 -6.17 14.62
CA ALA A 89 -13.39 -6.53 13.81
C ALA A 89 -13.53 -5.59 12.60
N ASP A 90 -13.40 -4.30 12.79
CA ASP A 90 -13.43 -3.30 11.72
C ASP A 90 -12.34 -3.56 10.67
N LEU A 91 -11.11 -3.82 11.12
CA LEU A 91 -9.99 -4.11 10.21
C LEU A 91 -10.18 -5.41 9.43
N LYS A 92 -10.78 -6.42 10.07
CA LYS A 92 -11.19 -7.65 9.38
C LYS A 92 -12.21 -7.34 8.28
N ASN A 93 -13.24 -6.60 8.61
CA ASN A 93 -14.29 -6.20 7.67
C ASN A 93 -13.74 -5.32 6.54
N MET A 94 -12.86 -4.36 6.85
CA MET A 94 -12.20 -3.51 5.86
C MET A 94 -11.33 -4.33 4.89
N ASN A 95 -10.62 -5.33 5.40
CA ASN A 95 -9.84 -6.25 4.57
C ASN A 95 -10.72 -6.99 3.57
N LEU A 96 -11.82 -7.58 4.04
CA LEU A 96 -12.75 -8.33 3.20
C LEU A 96 -13.45 -7.44 2.16
N LEU A 97 -13.93 -6.28 2.57
CA LEU A 97 -14.57 -5.32 1.67
C LEU A 97 -13.59 -4.79 0.61
N TRP A 98 -12.35 -4.55 0.98
CA TRP A 98 -11.36 -4.10 -0.01
C TRP A 98 -10.96 -5.24 -0.96
N MET A 99 -10.85 -6.47 -0.47
CA MET A 99 -10.69 -7.65 -1.34
C MET A 99 -11.84 -7.77 -2.33
N ASP A 100 -13.08 -7.57 -1.86
CA ASP A 100 -14.27 -7.58 -2.73
C ASP A 100 -14.21 -6.47 -3.80
N GLN A 101 -13.80 -5.25 -3.42
CA GLN A 101 -13.57 -4.16 -4.38
C GLN A 101 -12.51 -4.52 -5.44
N MET A 102 -11.39 -5.14 -5.05
CA MET A 102 -10.36 -5.59 -6.00
C MET A 102 -10.90 -6.65 -6.97
N ILE A 103 -11.80 -7.52 -6.53
CA ILE A 103 -12.40 -8.59 -7.35
C ILE A 103 -13.45 -8.02 -8.30
N ASN A 104 -14.40 -7.23 -7.79
CA ASN A 104 -15.64 -6.91 -8.49
C ASN A 104 -15.66 -5.50 -9.11
N SER A 105 -14.80 -4.57 -8.67
CA SER A 105 -14.80 -3.22 -9.21
C SER A 105 -14.41 -3.17 -10.69
N GLN A 106 -15.05 -2.27 -11.45
CA GLN A 106 -14.61 -1.92 -12.80
C GLN A 106 -13.34 -1.04 -12.80
N ALA A 107 -13.05 -0.37 -11.67
CA ALA A 107 -11.88 0.50 -11.51
C ALA A 107 -10.61 -0.29 -11.17
N GLN A 108 -10.29 -1.29 -11.96
CA GLN A 108 -9.22 -2.26 -11.68
C GLN A 108 -7.83 -1.62 -11.56
N LEU A 109 -7.50 -0.67 -12.44
CA LEU A 109 -6.23 0.05 -12.41
C LEU A 109 -6.09 0.83 -11.09
N ARG A 110 -7.17 1.48 -10.63
CA ARG A 110 -7.16 2.21 -9.36
C ARG A 110 -6.90 1.27 -8.17
N GLU A 111 -7.60 0.15 -8.09
CA GLU A 111 -7.42 -0.80 -6.99
C GLU A 111 -6.02 -1.46 -7.03
N LYS A 112 -5.51 -1.75 -8.21
CA LYS A 112 -4.14 -2.26 -8.41
C LYS A 112 -3.08 -1.28 -7.90
N MET A 113 -3.21 -0.01 -8.28
CA MET A 113 -2.31 1.04 -7.83
C MET A 113 -2.49 1.35 -6.34
N SER A 114 -3.71 1.26 -5.82
CA SER A 114 -3.97 1.39 -4.38
C SER A 114 -3.26 0.30 -3.57
N LEU A 115 -3.21 -0.94 -4.06
CA LEU A 115 -2.46 -2.03 -3.43
C LEU A 115 -0.95 -1.74 -3.45
N PHE A 116 -0.42 -1.19 -4.54
CA PHE A 116 0.98 -0.73 -4.60
C PHE A 116 1.27 0.36 -3.56
N TRP A 117 0.44 1.41 -3.52
CA TRP A 117 0.64 2.53 -2.61
C TRP A 117 0.41 2.14 -1.14
N HIS A 118 -0.50 1.21 -0.85
CA HIS A 118 -0.67 0.63 0.48
C HIS A 118 0.58 -0.11 0.96
N ASN A 119 1.32 -0.74 0.05
CA ASN A 119 2.62 -1.32 0.35
C ASN A 119 3.74 -0.27 0.46
N HIS A 120 3.70 0.78 -0.36
CA HIS A 120 4.69 1.85 -0.36
C HIS A 120 4.61 2.71 0.92
N PHE A 121 3.41 3.13 1.30
CA PHE A 121 3.11 3.88 2.52
C PHE A 121 2.67 2.95 3.64
N SER A 122 3.48 1.95 3.92
CA SER A 122 3.14 0.93 4.90
C SER A 122 2.93 1.50 6.28
N CYS A 123 1.75 1.28 6.82
CA CYS A 123 1.38 1.65 8.17
C CYS A 123 0.78 0.44 8.87
N ARG A 124 1.45 -0.04 9.93
CA ARG A 124 1.06 -1.26 10.62
C ARG A 124 0.14 -0.98 11.79
N VAL A 125 -0.92 -1.76 11.90
CA VAL A 125 -1.71 -1.86 13.15
C VAL A 125 -0.92 -2.69 14.15
N VAL A 126 -0.44 -2.06 15.22
CA VAL A 126 0.36 -2.74 16.26
C VAL A 126 -0.55 -3.26 17.35
N ASN A 127 -0.70 -4.58 17.45
CA ASN A 127 -1.37 -5.29 18.54
C ASN A 127 -0.36 -5.73 19.63
N SER A 128 0.42 -4.82 20.22
CA SER A 128 1.33 -5.22 21.27
C SER A 128 0.73 -4.99 22.66
N HIS A 129 0.90 -5.97 23.57
CA HIS A 129 0.55 -5.81 25.00
C HIS A 129 1.38 -4.71 25.70
N PHE A 130 2.53 -4.34 25.12
CA PHE A 130 3.51 -3.42 25.70
C PHE A 130 3.54 -2.02 25.10
N SER A 131 2.85 -1.78 23.99
CA SER A 131 2.84 -0.47 23.35
C SER A 131 1.41 0.07 23.27
N CYS A 132 1.19 1.25 23.85
CA CYS A 132 -0.07 2.00 23.77
C CYS A 132 -0.38 2.52 22.35
N ARG A 133 0.29 2.02 21.34
CA ARG A 133 0.25 2.48 19.95
C ARG A 133 -0.62 1.58 19.09
N VAL A 134 -1.91 1.51 19.41
CA VAL A 134 -2.89 0.89 18.51
C VAL A 134 -3.25 1.94 17.48
N VAL A 135 -2.80 1.74 16.23
CA VAL A 135 -3.38 2.51 15.13
C VAL A 135 -4.84 2.10 15.04
N ASN A 136 -5.72 3.05 15.24
CA ASN A 136 -7.16 2.86 15.25
C ASN A 136 -7.66 2.45 13.84
N SER A 137 -8.68 1.58 13.79
CA SER A 137 -9.34 1.17 12.55
C SER A 137 -9.86 2.36 11.73
N PHE A 138 -10.42 3.37 12.39
CA PHE A 138 -10.85 4.61 11.74
C PHE A 138 -9.69 5.32 11.04
N PHE A 139 -8.51 5.44 11.66
CA PHE A 139 -7.35 6.07 11.04
C PHE A 139 -6.79 5.27 9.85
N GLN A 140 -6.86 3.95 9.92
CA GLN A 140 -6.48 3.09 8.78
C GLN A 140 -7.48 3.22 7.62
N GLN A 141 -8.76 3.35 7.92
CA GLN A 141 -9.80 3.62 6.94
C GLN A 141 -9.56 4.94 6.21
N GLU A 142 -9.21 6.01 6.94
CA GLU A 142 -8.86 7.31 6.36
C GLU A 142 -7.61 7.21 5.47
N LEU A 143 -6.56 6.54 5.94
CA LEU A 143 -5.35 6.33 5.14
C LEU A 143 -5.65 5.57 3.85
N LEU A 144 -6.44 4.49 3.92
CA LEU A 144 -6.84 3.73 2.73
C LEU A 144 -7.64 4.61 1.76
N HIS A 145 -8.55 5.44 2.28
CA HIS A 145 -9.33 6.37 1.46
C HIS A 145 -8.44 7.40 0.74
N VAL A 146 -7.48 8.00 1.44
CA VAL A 146 -6.49 8.93 0.86
C VAL A 146 -5.68 8.22 -0.24
N ILE A 147 -5.17 7.03 0.03
CA ILE A 147 -4.42 6.23 -0.94
C ILE A 147 -5.27 5.93 -2.18
N ARG A 148 -6.50 5.42 -2.02
CA ARG A 148 -7.38 5.07 -3.14
C ARG A 148 -7.80 6.30 -3.96
N THR A 149 -8.00 7.43 -3.30
CA THR A 149 -8.37 8.69 -3.97
C THR A 149 -7.23 9.19 -4.85
N ASN A 150 -6.00 9.16 -4.37
CA ASN A 150 -4.83 9.70 -5.04
C ASN A 150 -4.07 8.67 -5.89
N ALA A 151 -4.50 7.40 -5.94
CA ALA A 151 -3.76 6.29 -6.54
C ALA A 151 -3.33 6.50 -8.00
N LEU A 152 -4.05 7.34 -8.75
CA LEU A 152 -3.81 7.68 -10.16
C LEU A 152 -3.61 9.20 -10.37
N GLY A 153 -3.46 9.95 -9.29
CA GLY A 153 -3.32 11.41 -9.33
C GLY A 153 -1.87 11.89 -9.31
N ASN A 154 -1.61 12.95 -8.55
CA ASN A 154 -0.30 13.52 -8.36
C ASN A 154 0.39 12.89 -7.14
N PHE A 155 1.63 12.41 -7.30
CA PHE A 155 2.37 11.77 -6.20
C PHE A 155 2.72 12.76 -5.09
N GLY A 156 3.08 14.01 -5.41
CA GLY A 156 3.40 15.02 -4.41
C GLY A 156 2.18 15.36 -3.52
N GLN A 157 1.00 15.46 -4.13
CA GLN A 157 -0.25 15.63 -3.39
C GLN A 157 -0.53 14.42 -2.49
N MET A 158 -0.39 13.21 -3.01
CA MET A 158 -0.55 11.99 -2.23
C MET A 158 0.43 11.91 -1.06
N LEU A 159 1.69 12.26 -1.28
CA LEU A 159 2.72 12.30 -0.24
C LEU A 159 2.33 13.25 0.90
N LYS A 160 1.86 14.47 0.58
CA LYS A 160 1.39 15.45 1.56
C LYS A 160 0.18 14.95 2.35
N GLU A 161 -0.83 14.42 1.67
CA GLU A 161 -2.03 13.92 2.33
C GLU A 161 -1.74 12.70 3.22
N VAL A 162 -0.95 11.74 2.75
CA VAL A 162 -0.53 10.57 3.56
C VAL A 162 0.30 11.00 4.76
N SER A 163 1.22 11.96 4.60
CA SER A 163 2.05 12.49 5.69
C SER A 163 1.24 13.15 6.81
N ARG A 164 0.07 13.67 6.50
CA ARG A 164 -0.87 14.29 7.45
C ARG A 164 -1.88 13.31 8.04
N CYS A 165 -1.97 12.09 7.52
CA CYS A 165 -2.90 11.10 8.06
C CYS A 165 -2.57 10.74 9.51
N PRO A 166 -3.57 10.68 10.41
CA PRO A 166 -3.39 10.33 11.82
C PRO A 166 -2.71 8.98 12.03
N SER A 167 -3.03 7.99 11.19
CA SER A 167 -2.40 6.68 11.23
C SER A 167 -0.89 6.76 11.01
N MET A 168 -0.43 7.55 10.04
CA MET A 168 0.98 7.73 9.73
C MET A 168 1.71 8.53 10.82
N LEU A 169 1.13 9.65 11.26
CA LEU A 169 1.66 10.47 12.35
C LEU A 169 1.77 9.67 13.66
N GLN A 170 0.79 8.78 13.93
CA GLN A 170 0.82 7.93 15.11
C GLN A 170 1.82 6.79 14.97
N PHE A 171 1.86 6.13 13.84
CA PHE A 171 2.75 4.99 13.58
C PHE A 171 4.23 5.38 13.67
N LEU A 172 4.58 6.55 13.12
CA LEU A 172 5.94 7.07 13.10
C LEU A 172 6.26 8.02 14.28
N ASN A 173 5.36 8.13 15.26
CA ASN A 173 5.52 8.93 16.49
C ASN A 173 5.70 10.44 16.30
N ASN A 174 5.24 10.99 15.19
CA ASN A 174 5.42 12.42 14.96
C ASN A 174 4.68 13.32 15.97
N GLN A 175 3.64 12.83 16.64
CA GLN A 175 2.98 13.56 17.73
C GLN A 175 3.92 13.90 18.92
N GLN A 176 5.03 13.15 19.07
CA GLN A 176 6.04 13.38 20.08
C GLN A 176 7.13 14.33 19.59
N ASN A 177 7.12 14.69 18.31
CA ASN A 177 8.07 15.60 17.68
C ASN A 177 7.70 17.06 18.00
N LYS A 178 8.40 17.65 18.99
CA LYS A 178 8.12 18.98 19.50
C LYS A 178 9.40 19.81 19.58
N LYS A 179 9.28 21.14 19.55
CA LYS A 179 10.37 22.07 19.80
C LYS A 179 11.11 21.64 21.08
N GLY A 180 12.45 21.58 21.00
CA GLY A 180 13.31 21.16 22.09
C GLY A 180 13.40 19.65 22.34
N ARG A 181 12.53 18.83 21.68
CA ARG A 181 12.55 17.36 21.71
C ARG A 181 12.21 16.79 20.34
N PRO A 182 13.01 17.03 19.31
CA PRO A 182 12.75 16.53 17.97
C PRO A 182 12.79 14.99 17.95
N ASN A 183 11.86 14.41 17.19
CA ASN A 183 11.81 12.97 16.92
C ASN A 183 12.07 12.74 15.43
N GLU A 184 13.15 12.09 15.11
CA GLU A 184 13.66 11.94 13.74
C GLU A 184 12.93 10.84 12.95
N ASN A 185 12.21 9.95 13.61
CA ASN A 185 11.66 8.75 12.97
C ASN A 185 10.78 9.07 11.75
N PHE A 186 9.87 10.05 11.89
CA PHE A 186 9.00 10.45 10.78
C PHE A 186 9.78 11.00 9.59
N ALA A 187 10.70 11.94 9.84
CA ALA A 187 11.51 12.55 8.78
C ALA A 187 12.40 11.52 8.08
N ARG A 188 13.02 10.62 8.83
CA ARG A 188 13.84 9.52 8.30
C ARG A 188 13.04 8.65 7.34
N GLU A 189 11.86 8.20 7.74
CA GLU A 189 11.03 7.33 6.90
C GLU A 189 10.49 8.06 5.66
N VAL A 190 10.15 9.34 5.78
CA VAL A 190 9.75 10.16 4.63
C VAL A 190 10.87 10.24 3.60
N MET A 191 12.11 10.48 4.02
CA MET A 191 13.26 10.55 3.11
C MET A 191 13.64 9.17 2.57
N GLU A 192 13.73 8.15 3.43
CA GLU A 192 14.27 6.85 3.09
C GLU A 192 13.29 5.95 2.35
N LEU A 193 12.05 5.85 2.84
CA LEU A 193 11.10 4.87 2.33
C LEU A 193 10.05 5.46 1.39
N PHE A 194 9.70 6.74 1.59
CA PHE A 194 8.59 7.34 0.84
C PHE A 194 9.05 8.18 -0.35
N THR A 195 10.29 8.70 -0.35
CA THR A 195 10.78 9.59 -1.40
C THR A 195 12.10 9.16 -2.03
N MET A 196 13.25 9.42 -1.39
CA MET A 196 14.55 9.35 -2.05
C MET A 196 15.23 7.98 -2.03
N GLY A 197 14.87 7.12 -1.10
CA GLY A 197 15.57 5.85 -0.87
C GLY A 197 16.80 5.99 0.04
N ARG A 198 17.24 4.85 0.57
CA ARG A 198 18.37 4.78 1.49
C ARG A 198 19.68 5.25 0.83
N GLY A 199 20.49 6.01 1.57
CA GLY A 199 21.81 6.47 1.14
C GLY A 199 21.82 7.74 0.29
N ASN A 200 20.66 8.35 0.02
CA ASN A 200 20.54 9.60 -0.75
C ASN A 200 20.33 10.83 0.11
N TYR A 201 20.58 10.74 1.40
CA TYR A 201 20.52 11.83 2.39
C TYR A 201 21.56 11.59 3.48
N THR A 202 21.88 12.61 4.24
CA THR A 202 22.84 12.56 5.35
C THR A 202 22.14 12.58 6.72
N GLU A 203 22.85 12.23 7.79
CA GLU A 203 22.34 12.38 9.16
C GLU A 203 22.02 13.87 9.50
N GLN A 204 22.66 14.81 8.82
CA GLN A 204 22.35 16.23 8.98
C GLN A 204 20.99 16.57 8.37
N ASP A 205 20.63 15.96 7.24
CA ASP A 205 19.33 16.18 6.59
C ASP A 205 18.19 15.62 7.47
N ILE A 206 18.44 14.57 8.25
CA ILE A 206 17.45 14.02 9.19
C ILE A 206 17.14 15.00 10.31
N LYS A 207 18.07 15.90 10.68
CA LYS A 207 17.78 17.00 11.62
C LYS A 207 16.66 17.94 11.12
N ALA A 208 16.28 17.80 9.85
CA ALA A 208 15.03 18.37 9.30
C ALA A 208 13.76 17.84 9.99
N ALA A 209 13.85 16.81 10.82
CA ALA A 209 12.77 16.40 11.73
C ALA A 209 12.19 17.60 12.51
N ARG A 210 13.01 18.63 12.79
CA ARG A 210 12.60 19.90 13.41
C ARG A 210 11.52 20.62 12.60
N ALA A 211 11.49 20.46 11.28
CA ALA A 211 10.46 21.04 10.42
C ALA A 211 9.08 20.40 10.61
N PHE A 212 9.02 19.11 10.99
CA PHE A 212 7.77 18.40 11.27
C PHE A 212 7.31 18.54 12.73
N THR A 213 8.01 19.35 13.56
CA THR A 213 7.57 19.61 14.94
C THR A 213 6.22 20.31 14.96
N GLY A 214 5.39 19.95 15.92
CA GLY A 214 4.04 20.49 16.05
C GLY A 214 2.99 19.87 15.12
N TRP A 215 3.38 19.03 14.16
CA TRP A 215 2.43 18.25 13.37
C TRP A 215 1.79 17.16 14.22
N GLY A 216 0.47 17.06 14.20
CA GLY A 216 -0.28 16.08 14.96
C GLY A 216 -1.72 16.00 14.47
N PHE A 217 -2.59 15.46 15.29
CA PHE A 217 -4.02 15.38 15.03
C PHE A 217 -4.83 15.63 16.31
N ASN A 218 -6.10 16.01 16.15
CA ASN A 218 -7.05 16.21 17.24
C ASN A 218 -7.78 14.88 17.60
N ALA A 219 -8.74 14.95 18.54
CA ALA A 219 -9.51 13.79 18.95
C ALA A 219 -10.39 13.22 17.81
N GLN A 220 -10.80 14.04 16.85
CA GLN A 220 -11.58 13.66 15.68
C GLN A 220 -10.74 12.97 14.59
N GLY A 221 -9.41 12.98 14.73
CA GLY A 221 -8.49 12.45 13.73
C GLY A 221 -8.16 13.45 12.61
N GLU A 222 -8.48 14.72 12.79
CA GLU A 222 -8.13 15.78 11.83
C GLU A 222 -6.70 16.26 12.09
N PHE A 223 -5.96 16.52 11.01
CA PHE A 223 -4.61 17.07 11.11
C PHE A 223 -4.61 18.43 11.79
N VAL A 224 -3.68 18.64 12.73
CA VAL A 224 -3.47 19.90 13.43
C VAL A 224 -2.00 20.28 13.43
N PHE A 225 -1.69 21.48 12.97
CA PHE A 225 -0.37 22.09 13.12
C PHE A 225 -0.35 23.00 14.38
N ARG A 226 0.35 22.57 15.43
CA ARG A 226 0.48 23.29 16.70
C ARG A 226 1.67 24.23 16.66
N LYS A 227 1.46 25.47 16.21
CA LYS A 227 2.51 26.48 16.04
C LYS A 227 3.36 26.72 17.30
N ASN A 228 2.76 26.63 18.49
CA ASN A 228 3.47 26.79 19.78
C ASN A 228 4.42 25.63 20.10
N GLN A 229 4.31 24.49 19.41
CA GLN A 229 5.18 23.31 19.53
C GLN A 229 6.16 23.20 18.35
N HIS A 230 6.08 24.12 17.37
CA HIS A 230 6.94 24.14 16.20
C HIS A 230 8.28 24.83 16.47
N ASP A 231 9.33 24.30 15.88
CA ASP A 231 10.67 24.90 15.88
C ASP A 231 10.79 25.86 14.71
N ASN A 232 10.85 27.18 15.04
CA ASN A 232 10.92 28.26 14.04
C ASN A 232 12.37 28.64 13.68
N ASP A 233 13.40 27.97 14.23
CA ASP A 233 14.78 28.25 13.86
C ASP A 233 15.09 27.78 12.43
N ASN A 234 16.12 28.33 11.81
CA ASN A 234 16.59 27.89 10.50
C ASN A 234 17.02 26.42 10.53
N LYS A 235 16.71 25.72 9.46
CA LYS A 235 17.06 24.33 9.22
C LYS A 235 17.75 24.20 7.88
N THR A 236 18.75 23.35 7.79
CA THR A 236 19.45 23.01 6.54
C THR A 236 19.06 21.62 6.12
N VAL A 237 18.53 21.48 4.90
CA VAL A 237 18.07 20.21 4.32
C VAL A 237 18.49 20.16 2.87
N LEU A 238 19.24 19.14 2.49
CA LEU A 238 19.69 18.92 1.11
C LEU A 238 20.30 20.20 0.51
N GLY A 239 21.13 20.90 1.28
CA GLY A 239 21.83 22.11 0.87
C GLY A 239 20.99 23.40 0.90
N LYS A 240 19.68 23.34 1.14
CA LYS A 240 18.82 24.52 1.31
C LYS A 240 18.72 24.90 2.77
N THR A 241 18.82 26.20 3.09
CA THR A 241 18.70 26.70 4.46
C THR A 241 17.57 27.71 4.57
N GLY A 242 16.71 27.55 5.57
CA GLY A 242 15.57 28.44 5.82
C GLY A 242 14.75 28.03 7.04
N ASN A 243 13.78 28.86 7.39
CA ASN A 243 12.79 28.52 8.40
C ASN A 243 11.69 27.65 7.76
N PHE A 244 12.01 26.38 7.56
CA PHE A 244 11.14 25.42 6.88
C PHE A 244 10.15 24.77 7.85
N ASP A 245 8.92 24.58 7.39
CA ASP A 245 7.95 23.68 7.98
C ASP A 245 7.91 22.31 7.26
N GLY A 246 6.98 21.43 7.67
CA GLY A 246 6.89 20.08 7.09
C GLY A 246 6.50 20.08 5.61
N ASP A 247 5.68 21.01 5.16
CA ASP A 247 5.29 21.13 3.75
C ASP A 247 6.47 21.59 2.88
N ASP A 248 7.29 22.51 3.41
CA ASP A 248 8.50 22.97 2.73
C ASP A 248 9.47 21.80 2.51
N ILE A 249 9.65 20.94 3.53
CA ILE A 249 10.48 19.74 3.39
C ILE A 249 9.93 18.79 2.32
N LEU A 250 8.63 18.52 2.33
CA LEU A 250 8.02 17.64 1.31
C LEU A 250 8.20 18.22 -0.10
N ASN A 251 8.12 19.54 -0.27
CA ASN A 251 8.40 20.21 -1.55
C ASN A 251 9.89 20.06 -1.93
N ILE A 252 10.80 20.32 -1.00
CA ILE A 252 12.24 20.18 -1.23
C ILE A 252 12.58 18.76 -1.70
N LEU A 253 11.98 17.73 -1.11
CA LEU A 253 12.18 16.33 -1.50
C LEU A 253 11.69 16.00 -2.92
N LEU A 254 10.69 16.73 -3.42
CA LEU A 254 10.17 16.59 -4.78
C LEU A 254 11.00 17.34 -5.82
N GLU A 255 11.65 18.43 -5.41
CA GLU A 255 12.38 19.32 -6.30
C GLU A 255 13.87 18.95 -6.47
N GLN A 256 14.44 18.09 -5.60
CA GLN A 256 15.88 17.86 -5.56
C GLN A 256 16.43 17.13 -6.78
N PRO A 257 17.41 17.72 -7.50
CA PRO A 257 18.29 16.97 -8.36
C PRO A 257 19.23 16.10 -7.52
N GLN A 258 19.69 15.01 -8.10
CA GLN A 258 20.67 14.13 -7.46
C GLN A 258 22.00 14.89 -7.28
N THR A 259 22.39 15.23 -6.04
CA THR A 259 23.57 16.07 -5.74
C THR A 259 24.91 15.35 -5.88
N ALA A 260 24.92 14.07 -6.14
CA ALA A 260 26.17 13.29 -6.26
C ALA A 260 26.23 12.54 -7.59
N VAL A 261 27.12 12.99 -8.45
CA VAL A 261 27.67 12.26 -9.61
C VAL A 261 26.70 12.05 -10.79
N LEU A 262 26.82 12.90 -11.79
CA LEU A 262 26.57 12.70 -13.24
C LEU A 262 25.15 12.68 -13.79
N LEU A 263 24.07 12.70 -13.00
CA LEU A 263 22.72 12.79 -13.54
C LEU A 263 21.91 13.85 -12.79
N GLU A 264 21.51 14.89 -13.46
CA GLU A 264 20.67 16.00 -12.97
C GLU A 264 19.21 15.57 -12.71
N GLN A 265 18.97 14.32 -12.31
CA GLN A 265 17.62 13.81 -12.15
C GLN A 265 17.17 13.84 -10.67
N PRO A 266 15.92 14.26 -10.41
CA PRO A 266 15.36 14.25 -9.06
C PRO A 266 15.30 12.84 -8.48
N GLN A 267 15.98 12.62 -7.36
CA GLN A 267 16.12 11.31 -6.74
C GLN A 267 14.78 10.68 -6.39
N THR A 268 13.80 11.48 -5.96
CA THR A 268 12.43 11.00 -5.68
C THR A 268 11.78 10.41 -6.94
N ALA A 269 11.91 11.05 -8.10
CA ALA A 269 11.37 10.52 -9.35
C ALA A 269 12.01 9.19 -9.72
N VAL A 270 13.34 9.08 -9.61
CA VAL A 270 14.08 7.83 -9.87
C VAL A 270 13.64 6.71 -8.93
N TYR A 271 13.55 6.99 -7.63
CA TYR A 271 13.19 6.00 -6.62
C TYR A 271 11.77 5.46 -6.83
N ILE A 272 10.79 6.34 -7.01
CA ILE A 272 9.38 5.95 -7.24
C ILE A 272 9.23 5.19 -8.56
N THR A 273 9.84 5.68 -9.64
CA THR A 273 9.83 5.01 -10.94
C THR A 273 10.43 3.61 -10.86
N LYS A 274 11.56 3.45 -10.16
CA LYS A 274 12.21 2.15 -9.94
C LYS A 274 11.31 1.17 -9.19
N LYS A 275 10.59 1.64 -8.15
CA LYS A 275 9.61 0.80 -7.42
C LYS A 275 8.43 0.41 -8.31
N LEU A 276 7.89 1.35 -9.08
CA LEU A 276 6.80 1.09 -10.03
C LEU A 276 7.23 0.14 -11.15
N TYR A 277 8.43 0.33 -11.70
CA TYR A 277 8.98 -0.58 -12.72
C TYR A 277 9.07 -2.02 -12.18
N ARG A 278 9.62 -2.20 -10.98
CA ARG A 278 9.67 -3.51 -10.33
C ARG A 278 8.29 -4.10 -10.06
N TYR A 279 7.32 -3.28 -9.73
CA TYR A 279 5.97 -3.75 -9.46
C TYR A 279 5.17 -4.09 -10.71
N LEU A 280 5.31 -3.32 -11.78
CA LEU A 280 4.47 -3.42 -12.98
C LEU A 280 5.16 -4.13 -14.16
N VAL A 281 6.48 -4.07 -14.27
CA VAL A 281 7.22 -4.54 -15.44
C VAL A 281 8.06 -5.77 -15.14
N ASN A 282 9.18 -5.59 -14.43
CA ASN A 282 10.16 -6.63 -14.20
C ASN A 282 10.95 -6.38 -12.90
N GLU A 283 11.25 -7.43 -12.16
CA GLU A 283 12.11 -7.31 -10.96
C GLU A 283 13.54 -6.93 -11.32
N GLN A 284 14.04 -7.40 -12.47
CA GLN A 284 15.28 -6.93 -13.05
C GLN A 284 15.05 -5.58 -13.72
N THR A 285 15.64 -4.55 -13.17
CA THR A 285 15.47 -3.18 -13.64
C THR A 285 16.29 -2.92 -14.89
N ASP A 286 15.74 -2.12 -15.81
CA ASP A 286 16.42 -1.59 -16.98
C ASP A 286 16.68 -0.09 -16.70
N ASP A 287 17.93 0.24 -16.39
CA ASP A 287 18.30 1.58 -15.95
C ASP A 287 18.01 2.66 -17.02
N LYS A 288 18.14 2.33 -18.31
CA LYS A 288 17.80 3.25 -19.40
C LYS A 288 16.32 3.62 -19.38
N ASN A 289 15.45 2.61 -19.25
CA ASN A 289 14.01 2.85 -19.18
C ASN A 289 13.63 3.58 -17.89
N ILE A 290 14.29 3.27 -16.76
CA ILE A 290 14.03 3.96 -15.47
C ILE A 290 14.42 5.44 -15.57
N GLN A 291 15.59 5.76 -16.12
CA GLN A 291 16.01 7.15 -16.28
C GLN A 291 15.06 7.94 -17.18
N TRP A 292 14.68 7.36 -18.33
CA TRP A 292 13.71 7.98 -19.23
C TRP A 292 12.35 8.22 -18.57
N LEU A 293 11.82 7.23 -17.86
CA LEU A 293 10.56 7.34 -17.15
C LEU A 293 10.65 8.34 -15.99
N ALA A 294 11.74 8.35 -15.23
CA ALA A 294 11.93 9.25 -14.09
C ALA A 294 11.99 10.71 -14.53
N GLN A 295 12.72 11.00 -15.63
CA GLN A 295 12.75 12.35 -16.20
C GLN A 295 11.35 12.81 -16.60
N ARG A 296 10.61 11.98 -17.34
CA ARG A 296 9.24 12.30 -17.76
C ARG A 296 8.28 12.43 -16.58
N PHE A 297 8.45 11.63 -15.52
CA PHE A 297 7.65 11.71 -14.31
C PHE A 297 7.86 13.04 -13.60
N TYR A 298 9.10 13.48 -13.50
CA TYR A 298 9.46 14.79 -12.96
C TYR A 298 8.91 15.94 -13.82
N ASP A 299 9.16 15.92 -15.14
CA ASP A 299 8.72 16.96 -16.09
C ASP A 299 7.18 17.10 -16.13
N ASN A 300 6.48 16.01 -15.88
CA ASN A 300 5.03 15.96 -15.74
C ASN A 300 4.55 16.24 -14.31
N ASN A 301 5.39 16.89 -13.48
CA ASN A 301 5.04 17.26 -12.10
C ASN A 301 4.50 16.06 -11.29
N TYR A 302 5.14 14.91 -11.38
CA TYR A 302 4.79 13.69 -10.65
C TYR A 302 3.36 13.17 -10.92
N ASP A 303 2.84 13.32 -12.13
CA ASP A 303 1.56 12.75 -12.57
C ASP A 303 1.69 11.23 -12.75
N ILE A 304 1.05 10.47 -11.86
CA ILE A 304 1.09 9.00 -11.85
C ILE A 304 0.42 8.43 -13.11
N THR A 305 -0.68 8.99 -13.56
CA THR A 305 -1.39 8.50 -14.76
C THR A 305 -0.53 8.63 -16.00
N LYS A 306 0.20 9.73 -16.16
CA LYS A 306 1.13 9.93 -17.29
C LYS A 306 2.27 8.93 -17.24
N LEU A 307 2.88 8.70 -16.05
CA LEU A 307 3.93 7.69 -15.89
C LEU A 307 3.43 6.28 -16.24
N LEU A 308 2.24 5.91 -15.80
CA LEU A 308 1.64 4.61 -16.14
C LEU A 308 1.34 4.51 -17.64
N THR A 309 0.91 5.60 -18.27
CA THR A 309 0.70 5.65 -19.73
C THR A 309 2.01 5.42 -20.46
N ASP A 310 3.09 6.10 -20.09
CA ASP A 310 4.42 5.89 -20.66
C ASP A 310 4.89 4.43 -20.54
N ILE A 311 4.59 3.77 -19.41
CA ILE A 311 4.93 2.34 -19.21
C ILE A 311 4.07 1.45 -20.12
N PHE A 312 2.76 1.57 -20.07
CA PHE A 312 1.85 0.60 -20.70
C PHE A 312 1.64 0.77 -22.21
N THR A 313 2.06 1.93 -22.76
CA THR A 313 2.04 2.16 -24.21
C THR A 313 3.40 1.97 -24.88
N SER A 314 4.47 1.67 -24.11
CA SER A 314 5.79 1.44 -24.65
C SER A 314 5.97 0.02 -25.20
N ASP A 315 6.62 -0.13 -26.35
CA ASP A 315 6.88 -1.45 -26.96
C ASP A 315 7.72 -2.36 -26.07
N TRP A 316 8.70 -1.79 -25.36
CA TRP A 316 9.56 -2.56 -24.44
C TRP A 316 8.79 -3.22 -23.28
N PHE A 317 7.63 -2.67 -22.90
CA PHE A 317 6.77 -3.30 -21.88
C PHE A 317 6.29 -4.68 -22.34
N TYR A 318 5.99 -4.82 -23.65
CA TYR A 318 5.52 -6.05 -24.27
C TYR A 318 6.65 -6.95 -24.78
N ALA A 319 7.92 -6.64 -24.51
CA ALA A 319 9.03 -7.50 -24.86
C ALA A 319 8.93 -8.85 -24.12
N GLU A 320 9.39 -9.93 -24.77
CA GLU A 320 9.31 -11.30 -24.26
C GLU A 320 9.90 -11.45 -22.86
N LYS A 321 11.01 -10.78 -22.57
CA LYS A 321 11.66 -10.76 -21.24
C LYS A 321 10.76 -10.25 -20.12
N ASN A 322 9.68 -9.53 -20.41
CA ASN A 322 8.76 -8.92 -19.45
C ASN A 322 7.45 -9.70 -19.30
N ILE A 323 7.14 -10.59 -20.26
CA ILE A 323 5.90 -11.38 -20.24
C ILE A 323 6.07 -12.61 -19.34
N GLY A 324 5.13 -12.84 -18.42
CA GLY A 324 5.09 -14.04 -17.58
C GLY A 324 6.16 -14.13 -16.47
N ASN A 325 7.08 -13.19 -16.37
CA ASN A 325 8.24 -13.26 -15.47
C ASN A 325 8.00 -12.79 -14.03
N LYS A 326 6.81 -12.26 -13.71
CA LYS A 326 6.54 -11.69 -12.39
C LYS A 326 5.85 -12.68 -11.46
N ILE A 327 6.40 -12.85 -10.27
CA ILE A 327 5.75 -13.56 -9.16
C ILE A 327 4.65 -12.66 -8.57
N LYS A 328 3.41 -13.11 -8.62
CA LYS A 328 2.27 -12.39 -8.03
C LYS A 328 2.39 -12.35 -6.51
N SER A 329 2.09 -11.23 -5.90
CA SER A 329 1.88 -11.18 -4.45
C SER A 329 0.70 -12.08 -4.05
N PRO A 330 0.58 -12.49 -2.78
CA PRO A 330 -0.55 -13.29 -2.33
C PRO A 330 -1.91 -12.66 -2.66
N ILE A 331 -2.06 -11.36 -2.45
CA ILE A 331 -3.30 -10.63 -2.79
C ILE A 331 -3.53 -10.64 -4.31
N ASP A 332 -2.51 -10.32 -5.12
CA ASP A 332 -2.61 -10.37 -6.59
C ASP A 332 -3.04 -11.76 -7.08
N LEU A 333 -2.51 -12.83 -6.46
CA LEU A 333 -2.83 -14.19 -6.81
C LEU A 333 -4.28 -14.54 -6.48
N MET A 334 -4.71 -14.27 -5.24
CA MET A 334 -6.06 -14.58 -4.76
C MET A 334 -7.13 -13.81 -5.54
N VAL A 335 -6.93 -12.50 -5.73
CA VAL A 335 -7.86 -11.67 -6.50
C VAL A 335 -7.91 -12.14 -7.95
N GLY A 336 -6.75 -12.42 -8.56
CA GLY A 336 -6.68 -12.88 -9.95
C GLY A 336 -7.38 -14.21 -10.18
N ILE A 337 -7.24 -15.19 -9.26
CA ILE A 337 -7.95 -16.47 -9.34
C ILE A 337 -9.47 -16.24 -9.25
N ARG A 338 -9.94 -15.46 -8.30
CA ARG A 338 -11.38 -15.20 -8.10
C ARG A 338 -12.01 -14.39 -9.24
N ARG A 339 -11.24 -13.56 -9.93
CA ARG A 339 -11.70 -12.86 -11.13
C ARG A 339 -11.81 -13.77 -12.34
N PHE A 340 -10.86 -14.70 -12.47
CA PHE A 340 -10.86 -15.65 -13.57
C PHE A 340 -11.86 -16.80 -13.38
N LEU A 341 -12.02 -17.26 -12.15
CA LEU A 341 -12.98 -18.29 -11.76
C LEU A 341 -14.06 -17.62 -10.89
N PRO A 342 -15.22 -17.24 -11.45
CA PRO A 342 -16.32 -16.67 -10.68
C PRO A 342 -16.87 -17.74 -9.74
N MET A 343 -16.62 -17.57 -8.45
CA MET A 343 -17.06 -18.47 -7.41
C MET A 343 -17.44 -17.72 -6.15
N GLU A 344 -18.49 -18.16 -5.48
CA GLU A 344 -18.84 -17.71 -4.15
C GLU A 344 -18.07 -18.53 -3.11
N LEU A 345 -17.39 -17.84 -2.21
CA LEU A 345 -16.77 -18.49 -1.06
C LEU A 345 -17.85 -18.64 0.02
N GLU A 346 -18.07 -19.86 0.50
CA GLU A 346 -19.02 -20.10 1.60
C GLU A 346 -18.67 -19.34 2.88
N ARG A 347 -17.41 -18.95 3.06
CA ARG A 347 -16.94 -18.18 4.22
C ARG A 347 -15.88 -17.16 3.81
N ASP A 348 -16.13 -15.90 4.05
CA ASP A 348 -15.16 -14.82 3.88
C ASP A 348 -13.88 -15.01 4.70
N GLU A 349 -13.98 -15.70 5.83
CA GLU A 349 -12.85 -15.99 6.72
C GLU A 349 -11.74 -16.82 6.06
N SER A 350 -12.08 -17.63 5.06
CA SER A 350 -11.10 -18.39 4.27
C SER A 350 -10.10 -17.47 3.57
N GLN A 351 -10.54 -16.29 3.13
CA GLN A 351 -9.66 -15.32 2.48
C GLN A 351 -8.58 -14.82 3.44
N LEU A 352 -8.94 -14.56 4.70
CA LEU A 352 -8.00 -14.11 5.74
C LEU A 352 -6.99 -15.21 6.09
N LEU A 353 -7.44 -16.46 6.12
CA LEU A 353 -6.57 -17.61 6.35
C LEU A 353 -5.52 -17.73 5.23
N PHE A 354 -5.91 -17.63 3.96
CA PHE A 354 -4.97 -17.69 2.84
C PHE A 354 -4.01 -16.50 2.84
N GLN A 355 -4.46 -15.28 3.14
CA GLN A 355 -3.57 -14.13 3.33
C GLN A 355 -2.50 -14.42 4.39
N LYS A 356 -2.89 -15.03 5.50
CA LYS A 356 -1.98 -15.40 6.60
C LYS A 356 -0.99 -16.48 6.18
N ILE A 357 -1.45 -17.55 5.57
CA ILE A 357 -0.61 -18.69 5.14
C ILE A 357 0.39 -18.24 4.06
N LEU A 358 -0.05 -17.39 3.13
CA LEU A 358 0.77 -16.88 2.04
C LEU A 358 1.65 -15.67 2.44
N GLY A 359 1.48 -15.14 3.65
CA GLY A 359 2.34 -14.10 4.23
C GLY A 359 1.99 -12.66 3.88
N GLN A 360 0.79 -12.37 3.33
CA GLN A 360 0.35 -10.99 3.06
C GLN A 360 -1.06 -10.76 3.61
N ILE A 361 -1.15 -10.13 4.80
CA ILE A 361 -2.42 -9.73 5.40
C ILE A 361 -2.56 -8.21 5.23
N LEU A 362 -3.58 -7.75 4.50
CA LEU A 362 -3.85 -6.32 4.32
C LEU A 362 -3.92 -5.60 5.68
N PHE A 363 -3.36 -4.40 5.76
CA PHE A 363 -3.21 -3.57 6.98
C PHE A 363 -2.22 -4.09 8.03
N TYR A 364 -1.54 -5.23 7.77
CA TYR A 364 -0.54 -5.82 8.68
C TYR A 364 0.81 -6.02 8.00
N PRO A 365 1.43 -4.97 7.43
CA PRO A 365 2.76 -5.10 6.84
C PRO A 365 3.77 -5.55 7.92
N PRO A 366 4.82 -6.30 7.55
CA PRO A 366 5.81 -6.78 8.52
C PRO A 366 6.57 -5.64 9.22
N ASN A 367 6.82 -4.56 8.50
CA ASN A 367 7.50 -3.35 9.00
C ASN A 367 7.09 -2.12 8.16
N VAL A 368 7.72 -0.96 8.40
CA VAL A 368 7.46 0.30 7.70
C VAL A 368 7.87 0.26 6.22
N ALA A 369 8.82 -0.60 5.84
CA ALA A 369 9.23 -0.77 4.45
C ALA A 369 8.23 -1.60 3.61
N GLY A 370 7.19 -2.16 4.25
CA GLY A 370 6.16 -2.95 3.59
C GLY A 370 6.51 -4.43 3.41
N TRP A 371 5.77 -5.10 2.55
CA TRP A 371 6.05 -6.48 2.17
C TRP A 371 7.14 -6.50 1.10
N PRO A 372 8.14 -7.38 1.24
CA PRO A 372 9.11 -7.62 0.19
C PRO A 372 8.40 -8.23 -1.02
N GLY A 373 8.92 -8.01 -2.21
CA GLY A 373 8.33 -8.51 -3.46
C GLY A 373 9.06 -9.73 -4.02
N GLY A 374 8.59 -10.20 -5.18
CA GLY A 374 9.31 -11.15 -6.00
C GLY A 374 9.48 -12.53 -5.37
N ARG A 375 10.70 -13.03 -5.42
CA ARG A 375 11.04 -14.39 -4.95
C ARG A 375 10.77 -14.63 -3.46
N THR A 376 10.70 -13.57 -2.64
CA THR A 376 10.43 -13.71 -1.21
C THR A 376 9.01 -14.22 -0.90
N TRP A 377 8.12 -14.22 -1.90
CA TRP A 377 6.79 -14.84 -1.79
C TRP A 377 6.80 -16.36 -1.95
N ILE A 378 7.95 -16.95 -2.31
CA ILE A 378 8.05 -18.39 -2.65
C ILE A 378 9.06 -19.06 -1.73
N ASP A 379 8.56 -19.91 -0.89
CA ASP A 379 9.28 -20.97 -0.19
C ASP A 379 8.57 -22.31 -0.43
N SER A 380 9.09 -23.40 0.13
CA SER A 380 8.52 -24.75 -0.06
C SER A 380 7.06 -24.83 0.36
N SER A 381 6.69 -24.18 1.47
CA SER A 381 5.34 -24.22 2.04
C SER A 381 4.37 -23.37 1.21
N THR A 382 4.75 -22.14 0.93
CA THR A 382 3.91 -21.20 0.16
C THR A 382 3.75 -21.61 -1.29
N LEU A 383 4.76 -22.28 -1.90
CA LEU A 383 4.64 -22.81 -3.26
C LEU A 383 3.55 -23.89 -3.33
N MET A 384 3.55 -24.84 -2.40
CA MET A 384 2.52 -25.90 -2.36
C MET A 384 1.12 -25.32 -2.21
N VAL A 385 0.95 -24.33 -1.32
CA VAL A 385 -0.33 -23.64 -1.15
C VAL A 385 -0.76 -22.92 -2.43
N ARG A 386 0.16 -22.23 -3.10
CA ARG A 386 -0.11 -21.52 -4.37
C ARG A 386 -0.59 -22.43 -5.48
N LEU A 387 0.03 -23.62 -5.61
CA LEU A 387 -0.35 -24.61 -6.62
C LEU A 387 -1.73 -25.22 -6.34
N GLN A 388 -2.08 -25.42 -5.06
CA GLN A 388 -3.35 -25.99 -4.65
C GLN A 388 -4.48 -24.96 -4.54
N LEU A 389 -4.16 -23.67 -4.44
CA LEU A 389 -5.12 -22.61 -4.18
C LEU A 389 -6.30 -22.58 -5.18
N PRO A 390 -6.12 -22.74 -6.51
CA PRO A 390 -7.24 -22.78 -7.44
C PRO A 390 -8.19 -23.95 -7.16
N GLN A 391 -7.66 -25.12 -6.82
CA GLN A 391 -8.46 -26.30 -6.50
C GLN A 391 -9.23 -26.12 -5.19
N VAL A 392 -8.56 -25.57 -4.16
CA VAL A 392 -9.20 -25.32 -2.85
C VAL A 392 -10.28 -24.24 -2.94
N LEU A 393 -10.06 -23.22 -3.75
CA LEU A 393 -11.06 -22.17 -3.99
C LEU A 393 -12.23 -22.70 -4.86
N ALA A 394 -11.98 -23.64 -5.76
CA ALA A 394 -13.01 -24.26 -6.61
C ALA A 394 -13.79 -25.37 -5.90
N ALA A 395 -13.19 -26.04 -4.92
CA ALA A 395 -13.83 -27.12 -4.17
C ALA A 395 -14.80 -26.56 -3.13
N LYS A 396 -16.03 -27.06 -3.10
CA LYS A 396 -17.03 -26.74 -2.06
C LYS A 396 -16.64 -27.26 -0.67
N GLU A 397 -15.41 -27.76 -0.48
CA GLU A 397 -14.96 -28.33 0.79
C GLU A 397 -14.52 -27.24 1.79
N SER A 398 -14.98 -27.40 3.03
CA SER A 398 -14.68 -26.51 4.15
C SER A 398 -13.17 -26.46 4.48
N PRO A 399 -12.58 -25.28 4.74
CA PRO A 399 -11.18 -25.13 5.15
C PRO A 399 -10.76 -25.94 6.39
N LYS A 400 -11.70 -26.44 7.19
CA LYS A 400 -11.42 -27.28 8.37
C LYS A 400 -10.70 -28.58 8.02
N CYS A 401 -10.99 -29.18 6.87
CA CYS A 401 -10.30 -30.39 6.41
C CYS A 401 -8.81 -30.12 6.09
N TRP A 402 -8.50 -28.91 5.65
CA TRP A 402 -7.15 -28.50 5.29
C TRP A 402 -6.26 -28.23 6.51
N GLN A 403 -6.81 -27.64 7.58
CA GLN A 403 -6.08 -27.41 8.83
C GLN A 403 -5.68 -28.74 9.52
N GLN A 404 -6.55 -29.73 9.50
CA GLN A 404 -6.26 -31.03 10.11
C GLN A 404 -5.20 -31.84 9.35
N LYS A 405 -5.23 -31.85 7.99
CA LYS A 405 -4.24 -32.54 7.18
C LYS A 405 -2.82 -31.98 7.30
N ASN A 406 -2.67 -30.65 7.38
CA ASN A 406 -1.35 -30.02 7.48
C ASN A 406 -0.78 -30.02 8.91
N LEU A 407 -1.61 -29.96 9.94
CA LEU A 407 -1.17 -30.11 11.34
C LEU A 407 -0.69 -31.55 11.63
N SER A 408 -1.35 -32.57 11.08
CA SER A 408 -0.91 -33.96 11.24
C SER A 408 0.42 -34.25 10.53
N THR A 409 0.66 -33.64 9.36
CA THR A 409 1.91 -33.84 8.59
C THR A 409 3.10 -33.05 9.20
N SER A 410 2.85 -31.88 9.82
CA SER A 410 3.90 -31.10 10.50
C SER A 410 4.27 -31.69 11.87
N LEU A 411 3.30 -32.24 12.62
CA LEU A 411 3.55 -32.88 13.91
C LEU A 411 4.28 -34.22 13.76
N GLN A 412 4.05 -34.97 12.70
CA GLN A 412 4.81 -36.21 12.43
C GLN A 412 6.28 -36.01 12.04
N LYS A 413 6.64 -34.81 11.50
CA LYS A 413 8.04 -34.47 11.20
C LYS A 413 8.83 -33.92 12.39
N THR A 414 8.17 -33.48 13.45
CA THR A 414 8.86 -32.92 14.64
C THR A 414 9.12 -33.98 15.70
N THR A 415 8.58 -35.22 15.54
CA THR A 415 8.78 -36.31 16.50
C THR A 415 9.83 -37.30 16.00
N MET A 416 10.50 -37.05 14.89
CA MET A 416 11.58 -37.91 14.33
C MET A 416 12.92 -37.12 14.16
N MET A 417 13.22 -36.15 15.03
CA MET A 417 14.57 -35.62 15.24
C MET A 417 14.89 -35.59 16.72
#